data_c2c5e340ba79d9f581a214d7cd9fd3e3
#
_entry.id   c2c5e340ba79d9f581a214d7cd9fd3e3
#
_cell.length_a   1.000
_cell.length_b   1.000
_cell.length_c   1.000
_cell.angle_alpha   90.00
_cell.angle_beta   90.00
_cell.angle_gamma   90.00
#
_symmetry.space_group_name_H-M   'P 1'
#
loop_
_entity.id
_entity.type
_entity.pdbx_description
1 polymer ?
#
loop_
_entity_poly.entity_id
_entity_poly.type
_entity_poly.pdbx_seq_one_letter_code
_entity_poly.pdbx_strand_id
1 'polypeptide(L)'
;MAEFANPLERWNSRFSREDYLFGEQPNAFLVEKVLLLNPGRTLCIADGEGRNSVWLAEQGHQVEAFDFSPVAVEKAKTLAQRRGVQGSFVCSTWQDYPFEPNSFDNVVGVFFQFASPEERSRLFAKLSVCLRPGGVLLIQGYGKDQLKYNTGGPGVLENLYDETLLKQAFPDFEVLYSASYTDVVDEGDGHRGMSALVGFVARKPG
;
A
#
# COMPACT_ATOMS: atom_id res chain seq x y z
N MET A 1 -15.06 2.05 -24.15
CA MET A 1 -14.20 1.44 -23.11
C MET A 1 -14.95 0.23 -22.56
N ALA A 2 -14.33 -0.94 -22.51
CA ALA A 2 -14.99 -2.12 -21.93
C ALA A 2 -15.28 -1.85 -20.45
N GLU A 3 -16.54 -1.91 -20.08
CA GLU A 3 -16.97 -1.80 -18.69
C GLU A 3 -16.70 -3.16 -18.03
N PHE A 4 -15.73 -3.23 -17.12
CA PHE A 4 -15.41 -4.47 -16.45
C PHE A 4 -16.47 -4.79 -15.41
N ALA A 5 -17.01 -6.01 -15.45
CA ALA A 5 -18.09 -6.46 -14.57
C ALA A 5 -17.67 -6.51 -13.08
N ASN A 6 -16.36 -6.67 -12.81
CA ASN A 6 -15.85 -6.73 -11.43
C ASN A 6 -14.43 -6.13 -11.29
N PRO A 7 -14.02 -5.75 -10.07
CA PRO A 7 -12.71 -5.17 -9.82
C PRO A 7 -11.53 -6.07 -10.21
N LEU A 8 -11.64 -7.38 -10.04
CA LEU A 8 -10.56 -8.31 -10.36
C LEU A 8 -10.25 -8.33 -11.86
N GLU A 9 -11.27 -8.40 -12.72
CA GLU A 9 -11.10 -8.35 -14.17
C GLU A 9 -10.46 -7.04 -14.61
N ARG A 10 -10.93 -5.92 -14.04
CA ARG A 10 -10.36 -4.60 -14.30
C ARG A 10 -8.87 -4.55 -13.98
N TRP A 11 -8.46 -5.02 -12.81
CA TRP A 11 -7.07 -4.96 -12.39
C TRP A 11 -6.20 -5.97 -13.13
N ASN A 12 -6.67 -7.19 -13.35
CA ASN A 12 -5.96 -8.17 -14.19
C ASN A 12 -5.68 -7.62 -15.58
N SER A 13 -6.67 -6.99 -16.21
CA SER A 13 -6.49 -6.35 -17.53
C SER A 13 -5.45 -5.23 -17.50
N ARG A 14 -5.46 -4.40 -16.44
CA ARG A 14 -4.47 -3.32 -16.29
C ARG A 14 -3.04 -3.84 -16.08
N PHE A 15 -2.88 -4.94 -15.35
CA PHE A 15 -1.59 -5.55 -15.08
C PHE A 15 -1.10 -6.50 -16.18
N SER A 16 -1.95 -6.88 -17.15
CA SER A 16 -1.59 -7.81 -18.25
C SER A 16 -0.68 -7.19 -19.33
N ARG A 17 -0.24 -5.96 -19.16
CA ARG A 17 0.74 -5.30 -20.04
C ARG A 17 2.15 -5.88 -19.82
N GLU A 18 3.05 -5.73 -20.80
CA GLU A 18 4.43 -6.20 -20.68
C GLU A 18 5.23 -5.42 -19.64
N ASP A 19 5.07 -4.09 -19.64
CA ASP A 19 5.70 -3.21 -18.66
C ASP A 19 4.93 -3.16 -17.33
N TYR A 20 5.51 -2.50 -16.32
CA TYR A 20 4.90 -2.32 -15.01
C TYR A 20 4.03 -1.07 -14.99
N LEU A 21 2.75 -1.22 -14.68
CA LEU A 21 1.75 -0.14 -14.72
C LEU A 21 2.15 1.07 -13.86
N PHE A 22 2.74 0.81 -12.70
CA PHE A 22 3.20 1.83 -11.75
C PHE A 22 4.72 1.97 -11.72
N GLY A 23 5.40 1.44 -12.75
CA GLY A 23 6.85 1.38 -12.79
C GLY A 23 7.45 0.36 -11.81
N GLU A 24 8.77 0.28 -11.80
CA GLU A 24 9.53 -0.66 -10.96
C GLU A 24 10.25 0.04 -9.79
N GLN A 25 10.23 1.38 -9.75
CA GLN A 25 10.82 2.14 -8.67
C GLN A 25 9.87 2.20 -7.47
N PRO A 26 10.38 2.15 -6.24
CA PRO A 26 9.55 2.26 -5.05
C PRO A 26 8.87 3.63 -4.98
N ASN A 27 7.81 3.68 -4.24
CA ASN A 27 7.10 4.91 -3.94
C ASN A 27 8.03 5.91 -3.19
N ALA A 28 8.03 7.17 -3.61
CA ALA A 28 8.94 8.19 -3.08
C ALA A 28 8.77 8.43 -1.56
N PHE A 29 7.51 8.43 -1.07
CA PHE A 29 7.23 8.58 0.36
C PHE A 29 7.75 7.38 1.17
N LEU A 30 7.62 6.16 0.65
CA LEU A 30 8.18 4.98 1.30
C LEU A 30 9.71 5.10 1.42
N VAL A 31 10.39 5.53 0.36
CA VAL A 31 11.85 5.76 0.37
C VAL A 31 12.22 6.81 1.41
N GLU A 32 11.52 7.93 1.45
CA GLU A 32 11.78 9.02 2.41
C GLU A 32 11.59 8.57 3.87
N LYS A 33 10.62 7.70 4.14
CA LYS A 33 10.23 7.31 5.49
C LYS A 33 10.77 5.94 5.93
N VAL A 34 11.56 5.26 5.10
CA VAL A 34 12.04 3.90 5.39
C VAL A 34 12.79 3.78 6.72
N LEU A 35 13.51 4.81 7.13
CA LEU A 35 14.22 4.83 8.42
C LEU A 35 13.31 4.86 9.65
N LEU A 36 12.01 5.08 9.48
CA LEU A 36 11.02 4.98 10.55
C LEU A 36 10.53 3.53 10.73
N LEU A 37 10.77 2.66 9.76
CA LEU A 37 10.41 1.24 9.84
C LEU A 37 11.40 0.49 10.75
N ASN A 38 10.90 -0.53 11.43
CA ASN A 38 11.74 -1.43 12.22
C ASN A 38 12.48 -2.43 11.29
N PRO A 39 13.69 -2.86 11.60
CA PRO A 39 14.24 -4.07 10.99
C PRO A 39 13.33 -5.27 11.23
N GLY A 40 13.16 -6.16 10.25
CA GLY A 40 12.42 -7.41 10.44
C GLY A 40 11.34 -7.69 9.39
N ARG A 41 10.25 -8.34 9.82
CA ARG A 41 9.18 -8.77 8.93
C ARG A 41 8.26 -7.61 8.56
N THR A 42 8.07 -7.41 7.26
CA THR A 42 7.22 -6.35 6.72
C THR A 42 6.13 -6.93 5.84
N LEU A 43 4.87 -6.59 6.15
CA LEU A 43 3.72 -6.89 5.32
C LEU A 43 3.44 -5.72 4.38
N CYS A 44 3.42 -5.98 3.07
CA CYS A 44 2.96 -5.05 2.05
C CYS A 44 1.56 -5.44 1.57
N ILE A 45 0.58 -4.55 1.73
CA ILE A 45 -0.82 -4.83 1.41
C ILE A 45 -1.21 -4.21 0.08
N ALA A 46 -2.02 -4.95 -0.71
CA ALA A 46 -2.42 -4.53 -2.06
C ALA A 46 -1.21 -4.04 -2.87
N ASP A 47 -0.17 -4.88 -2.88
CA ASP A 47 1.18 -4.54 -3.32
C ASP A 47 1.31 -4.38 -4.85
N GLY A 48 0.29 -4.87 -5.58
CA GLY A 48 0.30 -4.85 -7.03
C GLY A 48 1.46 -5.67 -7.60
N GLU A 49 2.25 -5.05 -8.46
CA GLU A 49 3.35 -5.67 -9.20
C GLU A 49 4.68 -5.72 -8.42
N GLY A 50 4.67 -5.44 -7.12
CA GLY A 50 5.83 -5.69 -6.25
C GLY A 50 6.84 -4.57 -6.10
N ARG A 51 6.65 -3.39 -6.69
CA ARG A 51 7.66 -2.32 -6.68
C ARG A 51 8.12 -1.89 -5.28
N ASN A 52 7.20 -1.86 -4.31
CA ASN A 52 7.50 -1.46 -2.93
C ASN A 52 8.07 -2.63 -2.13
N SER A 53 7.45 -3.78 -2.21
CA SER A 53 7.85 -4.97 -1.47
C SER A 53 9.24 -5.47 -1.91
N VAL A 54 9.50 -5.51 -3.21
CA VAL A 54 10.81 -5.93 -3.75
C VAL A 54 11.89 -4.95 -3.31
N TRP A 55 11.63 -3.64 -3.37
CA TRP A 55 12.60 -2.65 -2.88
C TRP A 55 12.84 -2.78 -1.36
N LEU A 56 11.81 -3.03 -0.56
CA LEU A 56 12.00 -3.28 0.88
C LEU A 56 12.84 -4.53 1.14
N ALA A 57 12.69 -5.57 0.32
CA ALA A 57 13.56 -6.75 0.41
C ALA A 57 15.02 -6.41 0.05
N GLU A 58 15.28 -5.53 -0.93
CA GLU A 58 16.62 -4.99 -1.22
C GLU A 58 17.20 -4.21 -0.01
N GLN A 59 16.34 -3.57 0.81
CA GLN A 59 16.75 -2.88 2.04
C GLN A 59 16.93 -3.84 3.24
N GLY A 60 16.77 -5.14 3.06
CA GLY A 60 16.99 -6.16 4.09
C GLY A 60 15.76 -6.54 4.92
N HIS A 61 14.57 -6.08 4.56
CA HIS A 61 13.33 -6.52 5.20
C HIS A 61 12.96 -7.95 4.79
N GLN A 62 12.39 -8.72 5.71
CA GLN A 62 11.76 -10.01 5.42
C GLN A 62 10.33 -9.74 4.93
N VAL A 63 10.16 -9.68 3.62
CA VAL A 63 8.91 -9.20 3.02
C VAL A 63 7.91 -10.33 2.83
N GLU A 64 6.68 -10.07 3.23
CA GLU A 64 5.48 -10.74 2.77
C GLU A 64 4.56 -9.70 2.13
N ALA A 65 4.04 -10.00 0.94
CA ALA A 65 3.18 -9.11 0.20
C ALA A 65 1.96 -9.85 -0.34
N PHE A 66 0.80 -9.22 -0.35
CA PHE A 66 -0.36 -9.79 -1.02
C PHE A 66 -1.05 -8.79 -1.95
N ASP A 67 -1.61 -9.33 -3.01
CA ASP A 67 -2.55 -8.66 -3.90
C ASP A 67 -3.62 -9.66 -4.35
N PHE A 68 -4.81 -9.16 -4.70
CA PHE A 68 -5.90 -10.04 -5.15
C PHE A 68 -5.78 -10.43 -6.63
N SER A 69 -4.94 -9.72 -7.40
CA SER A 69 -4.67 -10.00 -8.80
C SER A 69 -3.57 -11.05 -8.95
N PRO A 70 -3.87 -12.25 -9.46
CA PRO A 70 -2.84 -13.24 -9.74
C PRO A 70 -1.82 -12.74 -10.78
N VAL A 71 -2.23 -11.88 -11.71
CA VAL A 71 -1.33 -11.28 -12.71
C VAL A 71 -0.30 -10.38 -12.03
N ALA A 72 -0.73 -9.53 -11.10
CA ALA A 72 0.16 -8.66 -10.34
C ALA A 72 1.14 -9.46 -9.50
N VAL A 73 0.66 -10.48 -8.79
CA VAL A 73 1.49 -11.34 -7.94
C VAL A 73 2.58 -12.07 -8.74
N GLU A 74 2.28 -12.58 -9.93
CA GLU A 74 3.30 -13.21 -10.78
C GLU A 74 4.35 -12.19 -11.30
N LYS A 75 3.93 -10.96 -11.58
CA LYS A 75 4.88 -9.88 -11.93
C LYS A 75 5.75 -9.48 -10.73
N ALA A 76 5.19 -9.43 -9.53
CA ALA A 76 5.96 -9.18 -8.30
C ALA A 76 7.04 -10.25 -8.08
N LYS A 77 6.70 -11.54 -8.23
CA LYS A 77 7.67 -12.67 -8.17
C LYS A 77 8.75 -12.52 -9.23
N THR A 78 8.38 -12.17 -10.45
CA THR A 78 9.32 -11.96 -11.56
C THR A 78 10.27 -10.80 -11.26
N LEU A 79 9.74 -9.69 -10.71
CA LEU A 79 10.55 -8.54 -10.31
C LEU A 79 11.55 -8.93 -9.21
N ALA A 80 11.10 -9.64 -8.17
CA ALA A 80 11.96 -10.12 -7.09
C ALA A 80 13.09 -11.02 -7.61
N GLN A 81 12.78 -11.95 -8.52
CA GLN A 81 13.78 -12.81 -9.15
C GLN A 81 14.81 -11.98 -9.94
N ARG A 82 14.37 -11.02 -10.74
CA ARG A 82 15.29 -10.15 -11.53
C ARG A 82 16.19 -9.30 -10.63
N ARG A 83 15.68 -8.87 -9.48
CA ARG A 83 16.41 -8.07 -8.49
C ARG A 83 17.27 -8.90 -7.56
N GLY A 84 17.19 -10.23 -7.63
CA GLY A 84 17.97 -11.16 -6.81
C GLY A 84 17.57 -11.15 -5.33
N VAL A 85 16.33 -10.79 -5.00
CA VAL A 85 15.81 -10.79 -3.63
C VAL A 85 14.74 -11.85 -3.44
N GLN A 86 14.48 -12.19 -2.17
CA GLN A 86 13.45 -13.14 -1.77
C GLN A 86 12.33 -12.45 -1.01
N GLY A 87 11.10 -12.94 -1.19
CA GLY A 87 9.92 -12.50 -0.49
C GLY A 87 8.79 -13.51 -0.68
N SER A 88 7.78 -13.42 0.16
CA SER A 88 6.54 -14.18 0.05
C SER A 88 5.49 -13.33 -0.68
N PHE A 89 5.06 -13.75 -1.86
CA PHE A 89 4.06 -13.03 -2.67
C PHE A 89 2.80 -13.90 -2.79
N VAL A 90 1.73 -13.47 -2.13
CA VAL A 90 0.49 -14.24 -1.95
C VAL A 90 -0.65 -13.63 -2.78
N CYS A 91 -1.32 -14.45 -3.58
CA CYS A 91 -2.56 -14.04 -4.24
C CYS A 91 -3.71 -14.22 -3.25
N SER A 92 -4.22 -13.12 -2.70
CA SER A 92 -5.30 -13.14 -1.71
C SER A 92 -6.07 -11.83 -1.71
N THR A 93 -7.37 -11.89 -1.41
CA THR A 93 -8.12 -10.70 -1.02
C THR A 93 -7.76 -10.29 0.41
N TRP A 94 -8.03 -9.06 0.79
CA TRP A 94 -7.83 -8.62 2.19
C TRP A 94 -8.80 -9.32 3.16
N GLN A 95 -9.94 -9.83 2.67
CA GLN A 95 -10.90 -10.58 3.47
C GLN A 95 -10.34 -11.95 3.87
N ASP A 96 -9.69 -12.63 2.93
CA ASP A 96 -9.21 -13.99 3.05
C ASP A 96 -7.77 -14.09 3.59
N TYR A 97 -6.99 -13.02 3.48
CA TYR A 97 -5.64 -12.99 4.02
C TYR A 97 -5.65 -13.16 5.56
N PRO A 98 -4.83 -14.06 6.13
CA PRO A 98 -4.98 -14.50 7.52
C PRO A 98 -4.38 -13.52 8.54
N PHE A 99 -4.16 -12.30 8.36
CA PHE A 99 -3.63 -11.30 9.30
C PHE A 99 -3.29 -11.84 10.71
N GLU A 100 -2.35 -12.78 10.79
CA GLU A 100 -1.98 -13.44 12.03
C GLU A 100 -1.54 -12.42 13.10
N PRO A 101 -2.05 -12.50 14.33
CA PRO A 101 -1.76 -11.52 15.38
C PRO A 101 -0.25 -11.41 15.68
N ASN A 102 0.23 -10.18 15.86
CA ASN A 102 1.62 -9.88 16.27
C ASN A 102 2.68 -10.56 15.38
N SER A 103 2.45 -10.65 14.08
CA SER A 103 3.32 -11.37 13.15
C SER A 103 4.31 -10.48 12.41
N PHE A 104 4.06 -9.18 12.34
CA PHE A 104 4.85 -8.25 11.56
C PHE A 104 5.43 -7.12 12.41
N ASP A 105 6.68 -6.76 12.10
CA ASP A 105 7.35 -5.59 12.66
C ASP A 105 6.90 -4.31 11.96
N ASN A 106 6.46 -4.43 10.69
CA ASN A 106 5.91 -3.31 9.92
C ASN A 106 4.75 -3.75 9.04
N VAL A 107 3.84 -2.80 8.78
CA VAL A 107 2.82 -2.90 7.72
C VAL A 107 2.95 -1.68 6.82
N VAL A 108 3.04 -1.90 5.51
CA VAL A 108 3.15 -0.86 4.49
C VAL A 108 1.97 -0.95 3.53
N GLY A 109 1.25 0.16 3.38
CA GLY A 109 0.15 0.28 2.44
C GLY A 109 0.27 1.58 1.63
N VAL A 110 0.45 1.45 0.31
CA VAL A 110 0.60 2.58 -0.61
C VAL A 110 -0.48 2.55 -1.66
N PHE A 111 -1.30 3.60 -1.74
CA PHE A 111 -2.42 3.75 -2.69
C PHE A 111 -3.44 2.59 -2.69
N PHE A 112 -3.75 2.04 -1.51
CA PHE A 112 -4.69 0.92 -1.33
C PHE A 112 -6.12 1.36 -0.97
N GLN A 113 -6.58 2.47 -1.52
CA GLN A 113 -7.86 3.13 -1.20
C GLN A 113 -9.05 2.53 -1.96
N PHE A 114 -9.16 1.21 -1.95
CA PHE A 114 -10.22 0.44 -2.62
C PHE A 114 -11.45 0.20 -1.72
N ALA A 115 -11.25 0.26 -0.40
CA ALA A 115 -12.26 -0.13 0.58
C ALA A 115 -13.23 1.01 0.89
N SER A 116 -14.53 0.70 0.95
CA SER A 116 -15.55 1.60 1.49
C SER A 116 -15.24 1.98 2.95
N PRO A 117 -15.86 3.01 3.52
CA PRO A 117 -15.63 3.38 4.92
C PRO A 117 -15.81 2.24 5.92
N GLU A 118 -16.83 1.39 5.71
CA GLU A 118 -17.08 0.23 6.58
C GLU A 118 -16.00 -0.85 6.41
N GLU A 119 -15.68 -1.21 5.18
CA GLU A 119 -14.62 -2.18 4.88
C GLU A 119 -13.26 -1.69 5.35
N ARG A 120 -12.97 -0.39 5.17
CA ARG A 120 -11.73 0.24 5.63
C ARG A 120 -11.56 0.13 7.14
N SER A 121 -12.61 0.33 7.92
CA SER A 121 -12.56 0.17 9.38
C SER A 121 -12.17 -1.26 9.77
N ARG A 122 -12.75 -2.26 9.10
CA ARG A 122 -12.42 -3.67 9.31
C ARG A 122 -10.98 -4.00 8.87
N LEU A 123 -10.56 -3.48 7.72
CA LEU A 123 -9.19 -3.66 7.23
C LEU A 123 -8.18 -3.05 8.20
N PHE A 124 -8.39 -1.80 8.63
CA PHE A 124 -7.47 -1.12 9.55
C PHE A 124 -7.36 -1.82 10.90
N ALA A 125 -8.46 -2.39 11.41
CA ALA A 125 -8.42 -3.24 12.61
C ALA A 125 -7.53 -4.48 12.39
N LYS A 126 -7.62 -5.15 11.24
CA LYS A 126 -6.75 -6.28 10.90
C LYS A 126 -5.28 -5.87 10.82
N LEU A 127 -4.96 -4.68 10.24
CA LEU A 127 -3.59 -4.15 10.21
C LEU A 127 -3.04 -3.91 11.62
N SER A 128 -3.87 -3.38 12.52
CA SER A 128 -3.48 -3.19 13.93
C SER A 128 -3.21 -4.52 14.63
N VAL A 129 -4.04 -5.53 14.38
CA VAL A 129 -3.90 -6.86 15.00
C VAL A 129 -2.62 -7.56 14.57
N CYS A 130 -2.28 -7.54 13.27
CA CYS A 130 -1.11 -8.25 12.75
C CYS A 130 0.23 -7.58 13.10
N LEU A 131 0.23 -6.30 13.45
CA LEU A 131 1.42 -5.62 13.97
C LEU A 131 1.77 -6.09 15.38
N ARG A 132 3.05 -6.32 15.62
CA ARG A 132 3.61 -6.55 16.98
C ARG A 132 3.49 -5.29 17.83
N PRO A 133 3.52 -5.43 19.17
CA PRO A 133 3.79 -4.28 20.04
C PRO A 133 5.08 -3.56 19.60
N GLY A 134 5.04 -2.23 19.48
CA GLY A 134 6.14 -1.42 18.93
C GLY A 134 6.26 -1.47 17.40
N GLY A 135 5.43 -2.23 16.70
CA GLY A 135 5.42 -2.33 15.24
C GLY A 135 4.97 -1.04 14.56
N VAL A 136 5.43 -0.81 13.34
CA VAL A 136 5.20 0.44 12.60
C VAL A 136 4.23 0.23 11.43
N LEU A 137 3.26 1.12 11.32
CA LEU A 137 2.34 1.25 10.20
C LEU A 137 2.76 2.43 9.33
N LEU A 138 2.97 2.20 8.04
CA LEU A 138 3.18 3.25 7.05
C LEU A 138 2.06 3.22 6.02
N ILE A 139 1.36 4.35 5.87
CA ILE A 139 0.30 4.53 4.87
C ILE A 139 0.60 5.76 4.03
N GLN A 140 0.50 5.62 2.71
CA GLN A 140 0.34 6.74 1.79
C GLN A 140 -0.89 6.52 0.91
N GLY A 141 -1.61 7.59 0.67
CA GLY A 141 -2.76 7.57 -0.23
C GLY A 141 -3.11 8.95 -0.75
N TYR A 142 -4.14 9.01 -1.56
CA TYR A 142 -4.69 10.27 -2.06
C TYR A 142 -5.51 10.98 -0.99
N GLY A 143 -5.30 12.28 -0.87
CA GLY A 143 -6.08 13.19 -0.02
C GLY A 143 -7.42 13.58 -0.64
N LYS A 144 -8.33 14.14 0.17
CA LYS A 144 -9.69 14.53 -0.27
C LYS A 144 -9.71 15.53 -1.42
N ASP A 145 -8.68 16.37 -1.53
CA ASP A 145 -8.53 17.33 -2.63
C ASP A 145 -8.13 16.69 -3.97
N GLN A 146 -7.84 15.38 -3.99
CA GLN A 146 -7.47 14.65 -5.21
C GLN A 146 -8.52 14.73 -6.32
N LEU A 147 -9.80 14.85 -5.96
CA LEU A 147 -10.88 15.01 -6.94
C LEU A 147 -10.72 16.24 -7.84
N LYS A 148 -9.86 17.20 -7.48
CA LYS A 148 -9.56 18.39 -8.27
C LYS A 148 -8.55 18.13 -9.40
N TYR A 149 -7.77 17.03 -9.32
CA TYR A 149 -6.59 16.82 -10.16
C TYR A 149 -6.74 15.78 -11.27
N ASN A 150 -7.63 14.80 -11.14
CA ASN A 150 -7.82 13.71 -12.12
C ASN A 150 -6.55 12.94 -12.51
N THR A 151 -5.57 12.87 -11.64
CA THR A 151 -4.25 12.25 -11.88
C THR A 151 -4.12 10.85 -11.29
N GLY A 152 -5.19 10.31 -10.75
CA GLY A 152 -5.26 8.99 -10.12
C GLY A 152 -6.24 8.98 -8.94
N GLY A 153 -6.28 7.86 -8.24
CA GLY A 153 -7.14 7.65 -7.08
C GLY A 153 -8.51 7.05 -7.39
N PRO A 154 -9.30 6.75 -6.35
CA PRO A 154 -10.55 6.02 -6.49
C PRO A 154 -11.69 6.82 -7.14
N GLY A 155 -11.59 8.13 -7.26
CA GLY A 155 -12.67 8.99 -7.77
C GLY A 155 -13.90 9.10 -6.84
N VAL A 156 -13.83 8.53 -5.65
CA VAL A 156 -14.90 8.50 -4.65
C VAL A 156 -14.40 9.16 -3.38
N LEU A 157 -15.04 10.25 -2.94
CA LEU A 157 -14.58 11.06 -1.81
C LEU A 157 -14.45 10.27 -0.51
N GLU A 158 -15.37 9.36 -0.26
CA GLU A 158 -15.38 8.56 0.98
C GLU A 158 -14.20 7.59 1.10
N ASN A 159 -13.57 7.24 -0.03
CA ASN A 159 -12.40 6.38 -0.05
C ASN A 159 -11.08 7.16 0.07
N LEU A 160 -11.12 8.49 -0.07
CA LEU A 160 -9.95 9.34 0.11
C LEU A 160 -9.64 9.56 1.60
N TYR A 161 -8.37 9.80 1.89
CA TYR A 161 -7.90 9.92 3.27
C TYR A 161 -7.70 11.39 3.66
N ASP A 162 -7.69 11.63 4.96
CA ASP A 162 -7.10 12.80 5.59
C ASP A 162 -6.41 12.39 6.89
N GLU A 163 -5.63 13.30 7.46
CA GLU A 163 -4.89 13.05 8.70
C GLU A 163 -5.80 12.72 9.88
N THR A 164 -6.96 13.38 9.96
CA THR A 164 -7.93 13.16 11.04
C THR A 164 -8.49 11.74 10.97
N LEU A 165 -8.86 11.27 9.78
CA LEU A 165 -9.34 9.92 9.56
C LEU A 165 -8.31 8.88 9.99
N LEU A 166 -7.04 9.05 9.58
CA LEU A 166 -5.98 8.09 9.90
C LEU A 166 -5.65 8.10 11.39
N LYS A 167 -5.57 9.27 12.02
CA LYS A 167 -5.37 9.38 13.48
C LYS A 167 -6.52 8.76 14.28
N GLN A 168 -7.76 8.94 13.84
CA GLN A 168 -8.94 8.33 14.48
C GLN A 168 -9.02 6.81 14.28
N ALA A 169 -8.50 6.31 13.16
CA ALA A 169 -8.46 4.88 12.89
C ALA A 169 -7.43 4.11 13.75
N PHE A 170 -6.39 4.80 14.22
CA PHE A 170 -5.33 4.25 15.06
C PHE A 170 -5.11 5.11 16.31
N PRO A 171 -6.14 5.22 17.19
CA PRO A 171 -6.17 6.22 18.26
C PRO A 171 -5.08 6.03 19.32
N ASP A 172 -4.65 4.77 19.54
CA ASP A 172 -3.65 4.42 20.54
C ASP A 172 -2.22 4.43 19.98
N PHE A 173 -2.04 4.63 18.65
CA PHE A 173 -0.72 4.61 18.05
C PHE A 173 0.01 5.94 18.24
N GLU A 174 1.31 5.88 18.52
CA GLU A 174 2.21 7.03 18.49
C GLU A 174 2.38 7.50 17.04
N VAL A 175 1.94 8.72 16.73
CA VAL A 175 2.12 9.29 15.39
C VAL A 175 3.55 9.74 15.21
N LEU A 176 4.30 9.07 14.33
CA LEU A 176 5.68 9.43 13.97
C LEU A 176 5.73 10.46 12.84
N TYR A 177 4.74 10.41 11.94
CA TYR A 177 4.58 11.36 10.84
C TYR A 177 3.12 11.41 10.41
N SER A 178 2.63 12.62 10.12
CA SER A 178 1.30 12.82 9.54
C SER A 178 1.29 14.16 8.80
N ALA A 179 1.01 14.12 7.50
CA ALA A 179 0.88 15.32 6.70
C ALA A 179 -0.05 15.11 5.50
N SER A 180 -0.81 16.15 5.17
CA SER A 180 -1.48 16.31 3.89
C SER A 180 -0.67 17.30 3.05
N TYR A 181 -0.37 16.95 1.81
CA TYR A 181 0.48 17.75 0.94
C TYR A 181 0.08 17.57 -0.53
N THR A 182 0.62 18.43 -1.39
CA THR A 182 0.44 18.34 -2.83
C THR A 182 1.80 18.17 -3.47
N ASP A 183 1.94 17.20 -4.36
CA ASP A 183 3.19 16.93 -5.07
C ASP A 183 2.92 16.37 -6.46
N VAL A 184 3.95 16.38 -7.30
CA VAL A 184 3.94 15.73 -8.60
C VAL A 184 4.29 14.26 -8.42
N VAL A 185 3.33 13.38 -8.66
CA VAL A 185 3.57 11.95 -8.71
C VAL A 185 4.01 11.57 -10.12
N ASP A 186 5.09 10.82 -10.26
CA ASP A 186 5.54 10.22 -11.53
C ASP A 186 5.90 8.75 -11.27
N GLU A 187 4.88 7.95 -11.09
CA GLU A 187 4.96 6.52 -10.74
C GLU A 187 4.24 5.70 -11.81
N GLY A 188 4.86 5.61 -12.98
CA GLY A 188 4.29 4.92 -14.15
C GLY A 188 3.04 5.60 -14.70
N ASP A 189 2.35 4.91 -15.62
CA ASP A 189 1.16 5.45 -16.28
C ASP A 189 -0.08 5.51 -15.38
N GLY A 190 -0.07 4.78 -14.29
CA GLY A 190 -1.20 4.71 -13.36
C GLY A 190 -1.27 5.86 -12.35
N HIS A 191 -0.12 6.49 -12.05
CA HIS A 191 0.01 7.57 -11.08
C HIS A 191 0.93 8.67 -11.64
N ARG A 192 0.37 9.63 -12.38
CA ARG A 192 1.16 10.70 -13.00
C ARG A 192 0.47 12.04 -12.92
N GLY A 193 1.19 13.04 -12.39
CA GLY A 193 0.80 14.43 -12.34
C GLY A 193 0.60 14.99 -10.95
N MET A 194 0.21 16.26 -10.87
CA MET A 194 -0.06 16.94 -9.61
C MET A 194 -1.15 16.21 -8.82
N SER A 195 -0.87 15.88 -7.59
CA SER A 195 -1.74 15.05 -6.75
C SER A 195 -1.80 15.58 -5.32
N ALA A 196 -2.99 15.51 -4.72
CA ALA A 196 -3.17 15.74 -3.29
C ALA A 196 -2.95 14.41 -2.55
N LEU A 197 -2.01 14.39 -1.62
CA LEU A 197 -1.51 13.20 -0.95
C LEU A 197 -1.67 13.32 0.57
N VAL A 198 -1.75 12.16 1.22
CA VAL A 198 -1.66 12.02 2.67
C VAL A 198 -0.63 10.96 2.99
N GLY A 199 0.36 11.32 3.79
CA GLY A 199 1.32 10.40 4.37
C GLY A 199 1.11 10.24 5.87
N PHE A 200 1.16 9.01 6.34
CA PHE A 200 0.97 8.68 7.75
C PHE A 200 1.93 7.55 8.16
N VAL A 201 2.67 7.77 9.22
CA VAL A 201 3.49 6.73 9.85
C VAL A 201 3.20 6.76 11.35
N ALA A 202 2.87 5.60 11.91
CA ALA A 202 2.55 5.48 13.33
C ALA A 202 3.05 4.18 13.93
N ARG A 203 3.39 4.21 15.22
CA ARG A 203 3.89 3.06 15.99
C ARG A 203 2.80 2.53 16.92
N LYS A 204 2.56 1.22 16.86
CA LYS A 204 1.69 0.53 17.80
C LYS A 204 2.29 0.60 19.22
N PRO A 205 1.50 0.81 20.28
CA PRO A 205 2.00 0.72 21.65
C PRO A 205 2.76 -0.57 21.94
N GLY A 206 3.76 -0.48 22.85
CA GLY A 206 4.53 -1.63 23.32
C GLY A 206 3.77 -2.53 24.30
#